data_bec8000f1bd3e442143a64c1a098da96
#
_entry.id   bec8000f1bd3e442143a64c1a098da96
#
_cell.length_a   1.000
_cell.length_b   1.000
_cell.length_c   1.000
_cell.angle_alpha   90.00
_cell.angle_beta   90.00
_cell.angle_gamma   90.00
#
_symmetry.space_group_name_H-M   'P 1'
#
loop_
_entity.id
_entity.type
_entity.pdbx_description
1 polymer ?
#
loop_
_entity_poly.entity_id
_entity_poly.type
_entity_poly.pdbx_seq_one_letter_code
_entity_poly.pdbx_strand_id
1 'polypeptide(L)'
;PLIDSTTVSKNGLLRVLGNKIVNKQNVPISLAGNSFFWTNDNWGGERYYTPEAVEWLKNDWNTTIVRAAMGVDEQGGYLSNKSSNKNRVKTIVQSAIDQGIYVIIDWHSHHAEDFTEEAILFFKEMANLYGEHENIIYEIYNEPLDISWSETLKPYALNVISAIREIDPDNLIAVSYTHLRAHETSV
;
A
#
# COMPACT_ATOMS: atom_id res chain seq x y z
N PRO A 1 25.07 -13.03 18.22
CA PRO A 1 23.84 -12.39 17.75
C PRO A 1 23.62 -12.81 16.30
N LEU A 2 22.49 -13.50 16.05
CA LEU A 2 22.04 -13.78 14.69
C LEU A 2 21.80 -12.39 14.06
N ILE A 3 22.58 -12.08 13.01
CA ILE A 3 22.32 -10.88 12.21
C ILE A 3 20.95 -11.12 11.60
N ASP A 4 20.01 -10.26 11.95
CA ASP A 4 18.68 -10.28 11.34
C ASP A 4 18.85 -10.18 9.81
N SER A 5 18.52 -11.26 9.11
CA SER A 5 18.76 -11.40 7.68
C SER A 5 17.49 -11.24 6.86
N THR A 6 16.50 -10.54 7.40
CA THR A 6 15.23 -10.29 6.72
C THR A 6 15.39 -9.36 5.50
N THR A 7 14.39 -9.31 4.66
CA THR A 7 14.40 -8.44 3.48
C THR A 7 14.56 -6.97 3.87
N VAL A 8 13.83 -6.53 4.90
CA VAL A 8 13.87 -5.14 5.37
C VAL A 8 15.19 -4.84 6.08
N SER A 9 15.71 -5.74 6.92
CA SER A 9 16.99 -5.50 7.60
C SER A 9 18.17 -5.32 6.63
N LYS A 10 18.11 -5.99 5.48
CA LYS A 10 19.12 -5.87 4.40
C LYS A 10 18.99 -4.56 3.63
N ASN A 11 17.77 -4.19 3.28
CA ASN A 11 17.50 -3.09 2.36
C ASN A 11 17.17 -1.76 3.06
N GLY A 12 16.57 -1.82 4.25
CA GLY A 12 16.14 -0.64 5.03
C GLY A 12 15.05 0.15 4.33
N LEU A 13 14.94 1.42 4.68
CA LEU A 13 14.00 2.34 4.07
C LEU A 13 14.23 2.46 2.56
N LEU A 14 13.17 2.26 1.80
CA LEU A 14 13.18 2.39 0.34
C LEU A 14 12.96 3.83 -0.08
N ARG A 15 13.61 4.24 -1.17
CA ARG A 15 13.42 5.57 -1.75
C ARG A 15 13.50 5.56 -3.27
N VAL A 16 13.03 6.63 -3.88
CA VAL A 16 13.18 6.85 -5.33
C VAL A 16 14.47 7.59 -5.60
N LEU A 17 15.28 7.06 -6.51
CA LEU A 17 16.47 7.74 -7.06
C LEU A 17 16.40 7.69 -8.60
N GLY A 18 16.13 8.82 -9.23
CA GLY A 18 15.82 8.88 -10.65
C GLY A 18 14.53 8.11 -10.96
N ASN A 19 14.62 7.09 -11.80
CA ASN A 19 13.50 6.23 -12.18
C ASN A 19 13.53 4.84 -11.51
N LYS A 20 14.23 4.71 -10.37
CA LYS A 20 14.41 3.43 -9.69
C LYS A 20 14.04 3.53 -8.22
N ILE A 21 13.52 2.43 -7.68
CA ILE A 21 13.44 2.21 -6.24
C ILE A 21 14.80 1.67 -5.79
N VAL A 22 15.36 2.30 -4.77
CA VAL A 22 16.67 1.93 -4.22
C VAL A 22 16.57 1.69 -2.71
N ASN A 23 17.49 0.89 -2.21
CA ASN A 23 17.64 0.62 -0.77
C ASN A 23 18.45 1.72 -0.05
N LYS A 24 18.69 1.53 1.25
CA LYS A 24 19.47 2.46 2.10
C LYS A 24 20.89 2.71 1.62
N GLN A 25 21.46 1.84 0.77
CA GLN A 25 22.80 2.03 0.16
C GLN A 25 22.74 2.66 -1.24
N ASN A 26 21.59 3.12 -1.71
CA ASN A 26 21.36 3.60 -3.08
C ASN A 26 21.48 2.53 -4.18
N VAL A 27 21.37 1.26 -3.81
CA VAL A 27 21.40 0.16 -4.79
C VAL A 27 19.97 -0.10 -5.27
N PRO A 28 19.71 -0.14 -6.58
CA PRO A 28 18.43 -0.54 -7.12
C PRO A 28 18.03 -1.93 -6.66
N ILE A 29 16.78 -2.10 -6.25
CA ILE A 29 16.25 -3.37 -5.80
C ILE A 29 15.07 -3.81 -6.63
N SER A 30 14.79 -5.11 -6.59
CA SER A 30 13.57 -5.73 -7.09
C SER A 30 12.89 -6.44 -5.94
N LEU A 31 11.59 -6.23 -5.79
CA LEU A 31 10.75 -6.92 -4.82
C LEU A 31 9.79 -7.84 -5.57
N ALA A 32 9.56 -9.02 -5.03
CA ALA A 32 8.64 -10.00 -5.60
C ALA A 32 7.68 -10.50 -4.52
N GLY A 33 6.40 -10.56 -4.85
CA GLY A 33 5.42 -11.00 -3.88
C GLY A 33 3.99 -11.01 -4.42
N ASN A 34 3.04 -11.06 -3.51
CA ASN A 34 1.64 -11.31 -3.79
C ASN A 34 0.75 -10.18 -3.27
N SER A 35 -0.27 -9.83 -4.05
CA SER A 35 -1.41 -9.07 -3.56
C SER A 35 -2.42 -10.02 -2.92
N PHE A 36 -2.87 -9.69 -1.73
CA PHE A 36 -4.10 -10.28 -1.21
C PHE A 36 -5.28 -9.83 -2.05
N PHE A 37 -6.32 -10.67 -2.11
CA PHE A 37 -7.58 -10.29 -2.71
C PHE A 37 -8.28 -9.24 -1.83
N TRP A 38 -9.29 -8.57 -2.34
CA TRP A 38 -10.02 -7.51 -1.64
C TRP A 38 -10.46 -7.91 -0.23
N THR A 39 -10.43 -6.95 0.71
CA THR A 39 -10.84 -7.20 2.10
C THR A 39 -12.34 -7.37 2.30
N ASN A 40 -13.16 -7.17 1.27
CA ASN A 40 -14.61 -7.08 1.36
C ASN A 40 -15.25 -8.27 2.07
N ASP A 41 -16.20 -7.97 2.97
CA ASP A 41 -16.96 -8.99 3.68
C ASP A 41 -17.75 -9.87 2.67
N ASN A 42 -17.69 -11.19 2.85
CA ASN A 42 -18.36 -12.21 2.04
C ASN A 42 -17.86 -12.34 0.58
N TRP A 43 -16.71 -11.80 0.24
CA TRP A 43 -16.09 -12.01 -1.07
C TRP A 43 -15.15 -13.23 -1.08
N GLY A 44 -14.88 -13.81 0.07
CA GLY A 44 -14.04 -15.00 0.23
C GLY A 44 -12.54 -14.73 0.33
N GLY A 45 -12.08 -13.50 0.04
CA GLY A 45 -10.70 -13.07 0.22
C GLY A 45 -10.34 -12.79 1.68
N GLU A 46 -11.31 -12.34 2.45
CA GLU A 46 -11.14 -11.92 3.84
C GLU A 46 -10.56 -13.01 4.75
N ARG A 47 -10.82 -14.28 4.46
CA ARG A 47 -10.29 -15.44 5.22
C ARG A 47 -8.78 -15.61 5.12
N TYR A 48 -8.13 -15.00 4.13
CA TYR A 48 -6.69 -15.08 3.95
C TYR A 48 -5.91 -13.95 4.64
N TYR A 49 -6.63 -12.98 5.22
CA TYR A 49 -6.02 -11.89 5.97
C TYR A 49 -5.60 -12.35 7.37
N THR A 50 -4.63 -13.27 7.40
CA THR A 50 -4.10 -13.89 8.63
C THR A 50 -2.58 -13.82 8.67
N PRO A 51 -1.97 -13.83 9.87
CA PRO A 51 -0.51 -13.87 10.02
C PRO A 51 0.12 -15.10 9.34
N GLU A 52 -0.54 -16.24 9.43
CA GLU A 52 -0.07 -17.52 8.87
C GLU A 52 0.03 -17.46 7.34
N ALA A 53 -0.87 -16.73 6.68
CA ALA A 53 -0.80 -16.55 5.23
C ALA A 53 0.45 -15.76 4.81
N VAL A 54 0.80 -14.71 5.55
CA VAL A 54 2.03 -13.93 5.30
C VAL A 54 3.29 -14.77 5.57
N GLU A 55 3.29 -15.48 6.69
CA GLU A 55 4.39 -16.38 7.06
C GLU A 55 4.62 -17.45 6.00
N TRP A 56 3.55 -18.08 5.52
CA TRP A 56 3.62 -19.09 4.47
C TRP A 56 4.16 -18.52 3.15
N LEU A 57 3.64 -17.39 2.70
CA LEU A 57 4.14 -16.72 1.50
C LEU A 57 5.64 -16.40 1.59
N LYS A 58 6.09 -15.89 2.75
CA LYS A 58 7.50 -15.61 2.97
C LYS A 58 8.35 -16.88 2.94
N ASN A 59 7.94 -17.93 3.65
CA ASN A 59 8.77 -19.11 3.88
C ASN A 59 8.80 -20.06 2.66
N ASP A 60 7.65 -20.28 2.02
CA ASP A 60 7.54 -21.23 0.91
C ASP A 60 7.76 -20.57 -0.46
N TRP A 61 7.37 -19.30 -0.62
CA TRP A 61 7.46 -18.60 -1.90
C TRP A 61 8.58 -17.56 -1.95
N ASN A 62 9.30 -17.38 -0.85
CA ASN A 62 10.36 -16.38 -0.71
C ASN A 62 9.86 -14.95 -1.01
N THR A 63 8.62 -14.67 -0.67
CA THR A 63 8.00 -13.36 -0.87
C THR A 63 8.76 -12.28 -0.09
N THR A 64 9.05 -11.17 -0.74
CA THR A 64 9.76 -10.02 -0.16
C THR A 64 8.85 -8.83 0.09
N ILE A 65 7.65 -8.85 -0.46
CA ILE A 65 6.62 -7.82 -0.32
C ILE A 65 5.22 -8.45 -0.44
N VAL A 66 4.28 -7.96 0.34
CA VAL A 66 2.84 -8.27 0.19
C VAL A 66 2.04 -7.01 -0.01
N ARG A 67 0.86 -7.10 -0.58
CA ARG A 67 -0.07 -5.98 -0.75
C ARG A 67 -1.38 -6.29 -0.07
N ALA A 68 -1.80 -5.42 0.83
CA ALA A 68 -3.08 -5.49 1.54
C ALA A 68 -4.10 -4.62 0.79
N ALA A 69 -4.87 -5.24 -0.10
CA ALA A 69 -5.85 -4.58 -0.95
C ALA A 69 -7.15 -4.31 -0.18
N MET A 70 -7.26 -3.14 0.45
CA MET A 70 -8.46 -2.77 1.19
C MET A 70 -9.56 -2.28 0.25
N GLY A 71 -10.53 -3.11 -0.07
CA GLY A 71 -11.69 -2.69 -0.84
C GLY A 71 -12.48 -1.60 -0.14
N VAL A 72 -12.84 -0.54 -0.86
CA VAL A 72 -13.37 0.69 -0.26
C VAL A 72 -14.88 0.80 -0.42
N ASP A 73 -15.33 1.06 -1.63
CA ASP A 73 -16.69 1.48 -1.97
C ASP A 73 -17.59 0.31 -2.40
N GLU A 74 -17.01 -0.79 -2.85
CA GLU A 74 -17.75 -1.98 -3.23
C GLU A 74 -18.45 -2.64 -2.02
N GLN A 75 -19.46 -3.47 -2.31
CA GLN A 75 -20.24 -4.16 -1.27
C GLN A 75 -19.33 -4.90 -0.27
N GLY A 76 -19.54 -4.68 1.00
CA GLY A 76 -18.76 -5.30 2.08
C GLY A 76 -17.39 -4.65 2.31
N GLY A 77 -17.04 -3.60 1.57
CA GLY A 77 -15.80 -2.86 1.72
C GLY A 77 -15.74 -1.94 2.92
N TYR A 78 -14.68 -1.13 2.96
CA TYR A 78 -14.36 -0.24 4.08
C TYR A 78 -15.51 0.72 4.44
N LEU A 79 -16.18 1.33 3.45
CA LEU A 79 -17.29 2.26 3.72
C LEU A 79 -18.50 1.57 4.35
N SER A 80 -18.70 0.30 4.06
CA SER A 80 -19.77 -0.51 4.67
C SER A 80 -19.41 -1.01 6.06
N ASN A 81 -18.14 -1.38 6.29
CA ASN A 81 -17.64 -1.92 7.56
C ASN A 81 -16.18 -1.49 7.79
N LYS A 82 -16.01 -0.24 8.23
CA LYS A 82 -14.68 0.37 8.46
C LYS A 82 -13.79 -0.46 9.40
N SER A 83 -14.35 -0.94 10.50
CA SER A 83 -13.59 -1.64 11.52
C SER A 83 -13.05 -2.98 11.01
N SER A 84 -13.89 -3.79 10.40
CA SER A 84 -13.53 -5.13 9.90
C SER A 84 -12.46 -5.05 8.82
N ASN A 85 -12.70 -4.23 7.78
CA ASN A 85 -11.76 -4.09 6.67
C ASN A 85 -10.40 -3.52 7.10
N LYS A 86 -10.43 -2.48 7.95
CA LYS A 86 -9.21 -1.90 8.51
C LYS A 86 -8.42 -2.89 9.38
N ASN A 87 -9.09 -3.70 10.20
CA ASN A 87 -8.42 -4.70 11.03
C ASN A 87 -7.73 -5.78 10.18
N ARG A 88 -8.31 -6.18 9.06
CA ARG A 88 -7.66 -7.09 8.10
C ARG A 88 -6.36 -6.49 7.57
N VAL A 89 -6.40 -5.23 7.12
CA VAL A 89 -5.18 -4.54 6.68
C VAL A 89 -4.14 -4.51 7.78
N LYS A 90 -4.52 -4.10 9.00
CA LYS A 90 -3.60 -4.06 10.16
C LYS A 90 -2.98 -5.43 10.45
N THR A 91 -3.75 -6.52 10.31
CA THR A 91 -3.23 -7.88 10.48
C THR A 91 -2.10 -8.17 9.49
N ILE A 92 -2.28 -7.85 8.21
CA ILE A 92 -1.24 -8.08 7.19
C ILE A 92 -0.04 -7.17 7.42
N VAL A 93 -0.27 -5.89 7.75
CA VAL A 93 0.81 -4.94 8.02
C VAL A 93 1.68 -5.40 9.18
N GLN A 94 1.07 -5.74 10.31
CA GLN A 94 1.80 -6.23 11.48
C GLN A 94 2.56 -7.53 11.16
N SER A 95 1.92 -8.45 10.46
CA SER A 95 2.56 -9.71 10.07
C SER A 95 3.77 -9.50 9.16
N ALA A 96 3.68 -8.56 8.20
CA ALA A 96 4.79 -8.21 7.33
C ALA A 96 5.96 -7.59 8.12
N ILE A 97 5.66 -6.75 9.11
CA ILE A 97 6.66 -6.18 10.03
C ILE A 97 7.35 -7.32 10.80
N ASP A 98 6.58 -8.20 11.42
CA ASP A 98 7.10 -9.33 12.21
C ASP A 98 7.94 -10.28 11.37
N GLN A 99 7.59 -10.46 10.11
CA GLN A 99 8.33 -11.29 9.15
C GLN A 99 9.50 -10.57 8.46
N GLY A 100 9.65 -9.25 8.66
CA GLY A 100 10.71 -8.44 8.05
C GLY A 100 10.64 -8.35 6.53
N ILE A 101 9.43 -8.31 5.96
CA ILE A 101 9.16 -8.06 4.54
C ILE A 101 8.43 -6.73 4.37
N TYR A 102 8.41 -6.19 3.15
CA TYR A 102 7.68 -4.96 2.85
C TYR A 102 6.18 -5.22 2.73
N VAL A 103 5.39 -4.16 2.92
CA VAL A 103 3.93 -4.21 2.74
C VAL A 103 3.42 -2.95 2.08
N ILE A 104 2.55 -3.13 1.08
CA ILE A 104 1.79 -2.05 0.46
C ILE A 104 0.43 -1.98 1.16
N ILE A 105 0.13 -0.82 1.73
CA ILE A 105 -1.19 -0.48 2.27
C ILE A 105 -1.96 0.20 1.14
N ASP A 106 -2.92 -0.50 0.58
CA ASP A 106 -3.62 -0.09 -0.63
C ASP A 106 -5.06 0.33 -0.36
N TRP A 107 -5.38 1.56 -0.75
CA TRP A 107 -6.74 2.07 -0.86
C TRP A 107 -7.34 1.59 -2.18
N HIS A 108 -7.93 0.40 -2.12
CA HIS A 108 -8.35 -0.36 -3.29
C HIS A 108 -9.73 0.09 -3.80
N SER A 109 -9.75 1.18 -4.54
CA SER A 109 -10.94 1.76 -5.17
C SER A 109 -10.62 2.19 -6.60
N HIS A 110 -11.62 2.08 -7.47
CA HIS A 110 -11.59 2.64 -8.83
C HIS A 110 -12.14 4.07 -8.89
N HIS A 111 -12.62 4.59 -7.76
CA HIS A 111 -13.24 5.91 -7.58
C HIS A 111 -12.74 6.60 -6.30
N ALA A 112 -11.44 6.50 -6.02
CA ALA A 112 -10.86 7.00 -4.78
C ALA A 112 -11.06 8.51 -4.59
N GLU A 113 -11.16 9.29 -5.67
CA GLU A 113 -11.42 10.73 -5.67
C GLU A 113 -12.74 11.10 -5.01
N ASP A 114 -13.75 10.22 -5.09
CA ASP A 114 -15.07 10.44 -4.48
C ASP A 114 -15.02 10.30 -2.94
N PHE A 115 -13.96 9.69 -2.40
CA PHE A 115 -13.80 9.37 -0.98
C PHE A 115 -12.51 9.96 -0.39
N THR A 116 -12.14 11.16 -0.83
CA THR A 116 -10.87 11.82 -0.44
C THR A 116 -10.75 12.00 1.07
N GLU A 117 -11.81 12.41 1.76
CA GLU A 117 -11.79 12.63 3.21
C GLU A 117 -11.58 11.31 3.98
N GLU A 118 -12.27 10.27 3.57
CA GLU A 118 -12.12 8.93 4.15
C GLU A 118 -10.71 8.37 3.92
N ALA A 119 -10.15 8.57 2.74
CA ALA A 119 -8.79 8.16 2.42
C ALA A 119 -7.77 8.90 3.31
N ILE A 120 -7.93 10.22 3.50
CA ILE A 120 -7.09 11.02 4.39
C ILE A 120 -7.16 10.49 5.83
N LEU A 121 -8.36 10.24 6.34
CA LEU A 121 -8.51 9.72 7.71
C LEU A 121 -7.87 8.34 7.87
N PHE A 122 -8.06 7.46 6.89
CA PHE A 122 -7.46 6.13 6.89
C PHE A 122 -5.93 6.19 6.85
N PHE A 123 -5.36 6.95 5.92
CA PHE A 123 -3.90 7.01 5.78
C PHE A 123 -3.24 7.75 6.95
N LYS A 124 -3.87 8.77 7.53
CA LYS A 124 -3.37 9.37 8.78
C LYS A 124 -3.31 8.35 9.92
N GLU A 125 -4.33 7.49 10.05
CA GLU A 125 -4.31 6.42 11.04
C GLU A 125 -3.18 5.41 10.75
N MET A 126 -3.01 4.97 9.51
CA MET A 126 -1.95 4.02 9.14
C MET A 126 -0.56 4.63 9.35
N ALA A 127 -0.35 5.87 8.97
CA ALA A 127 0.91 6.58 9.18
C ALA A 127 1.24 6.77 10.67
N ASN A 128 0.25 7.11 11.51
CA ASN A 128 0.46 7.19 12.95
C ASN A 128 0.83 5.85 13.60
N LEU A 129 0.28 4.74 13.10
CA LEU A 129 0.53 3.41 13.67
C LEU A 129 1.85 2.81 13.19
N TYR A 130 2.20 3.05 11.93
CA TYR A 130 3.24 2.27 11.24
C TYR A 130 4.30 3.11 10.53
N GLY A 131 4.16 4.44 10.47
CA GLY A 131 5.04 5.29 9.67
C GLY A 131 6.52 5.26 10.08
N GLU A 132 6.83 4.85 11.32
CA GLU A 132 8.22 4.66 11.78
C GLU A 132 8.87 3.36 11.30
N HIS A 133 8.10 2.45 10.67
CA HIS A 133 8.61 1.18 10.16
C HIS A 133 9.07 1.31 8.71
N GLU A 134 10.29 0.88 8.42
CA GLU A 134 10.86 0.85 7.06
C GLU A 134 10.16 -0.11 6.10
N ASN A 135 9.21 -0.91 6.60
CA ASN A 135 8.42 -1.90 5.85
C ASN A 135 7.35 -1.28 4.93
N ILE A 136 6.93 -0.04 5.20
CA ILE A 136 5.66 0.51 4.73
C ILE A 136 5.79 1.15 3.36
N ILE A 137 4.81 0.89 2.51
CA ILE A 137 4.56 1.58 1.25
C ILE A 137 3.07 1.90 1.22
N TYR A 138 2.70 3.14 0.92
CA TYR A 138 1.31 3.54 0.75
C TYR A 138 0.96 3.52 -0.73
N GLU A 139 -0.17 2.90 -1.08
CA GLU A 139 -0.77 3.01 -2.42
C GLU A 139 -2.11 3.69 -2.28
N ILE A 140 -2.18 4.94 -2.74
CA ILE A 140 -3.31 5.81 -2.41
C ILE A 140 -4.49 5.71 -3.39
N TYR A 141 -4.35 4.94 -4.45
CA TYR A 141 -5.38 4.75 -5.47
C TYR A 141 -5.10 3.49 -6.28
N ASN A 142 -6.08 2.60 -6.41
CA ASN A 142 -6.00 1.45 -7.31
C ASN A 142 -6.75 1.71 -8.61
N GLU A 143 -6.09 1.55 -9.74
CA GLU A 143 -6.66 1.56 -11.09
C GLU A 143 -7.68 2.69 -11.37
N PRO A 144 -7.26 3.96 -11.39
CA PRO A 144 -8.13 5.06 -11.81
C PRO A 144 -8.77 4.76 -13.16
N LEU A 145 -10.07 5.00 -13.28
CA LEU A 145 -10.79 4.85 -14.54
C LEU A 145 -10.52 6.03 -15.48
N ASP A 146 -11.44 6.33 -16.38
CA ASP A 146 -11.31 7.43 -17.35
C ASP A 146 -11.58 8.78 -16.69
N ILE A 147 -10.63 9.25 -15.88
CA ILE A 147 -10.69 10.53 -15.17
C ILE A 147 -9.51 11.43 -15.55
N SER A 148 -9.71 12.76 -15.44
CA SER A 148 -8.67 13.74 -15.73
C SER A 148 -7.55 13.68 -14.72
N TRP A 149 -6.31 13.58 -15.20
CA TRP A 149 -5.13 13.68 -14.34
C TRP A 149 -5.05 15.04 -13.64
N SER A 150 -5.15 16.13 -14.41
CA SER A 150 -4.93 17.48 -13.91
C SER A 150 -6.07 17.99 -13.02
N GLU A 151 -7.32 17.62 -13.34
CA GLU A 151 -8.50 18.16 -12.69
C GLU A 151 -8.98 17.28 -11.53
N THR A 152 -8.70 15.98 -11.56
CA THR A 152 -9.26 15.01 -10.60
C THR A 152 -8.17 14.24 -9.85
N LEU A 153 -7.36 13.45 -10.56
CA LEU A 153 -6.43 12.54 -9.91
C LEU A 153 -5.32 13.28 -9.14
N LYS A 154 -4.71 14.28 -9.78
CA LYS A 154 -3.63 15.06 -9.15
C LYS A 154 -4.10 15.82 -7.89
N PRO A 155 -5.24 16.55 -7.87
CA PRO A 155 -5.76 17.15 -6.65
C PRO A 155 -6.02 16.13 -5.54
N TYR A 156 -6.65 14.99 -5.84
CA TYR A 156 -6.83 13.89 -4.89
C TYR A 156 -5.49 13.44 -4.30
N ALA A 157 -4.54 13.10 -5.18
CA ALA A 157 -3.24 12.60 -4.77
C ALA A 157 -2.49 13.61 -3.88
N LEU A 158 -2.49 14.90 -4.25
CA LEU A 158 -1.84 15.94 -3.45
C LEU A 158 -2.44 16.06 -2.05
N ASN A 159 -3.75 15.97 -1.90
CA ASN A 159 -4.42 16.03 -0.60
C ASN A 159 -4.03 14.85 0.29
N VAL A 160 -4.09 13.64 -0.25
CA VAL A 160 -3.76 12.42 0.51
C VAL A 160 -2.27 12.34 0.83
N ILE A 161 -1.39 12.66 -0.13
CA ILE A 161 0.07 12.70 0.08
C ILE A 161 0.42 13.73 1.16
N SER A 162 -0.16 14.93 1.11
CA SER A 162 0.09 15.96 2.13
C SER A 162 -0.28 15.45 3.52
N ALA A 163 -1.44 14.79 3.64
CA ALA A 163 -1.90 14.23 4.91
C ALA A 163 -0.99 13.12 5.47
N ILE A 164 -0.45 12.26 4.60
CA ILE A 164 0.53 11.25 4.99
C ILE A 164 1.84 11.93 5.43
N ARG A 165 2.34 12.88 4.66
CA ARG A 165 3.64 13.55 4.89
C ARG A 165 3.68 14.42 6.15
N GLU A 166 2.54 14.84 6.68
CA GLU A 166 2.47 15.47 8.01
C GLU A 166 2.92 14.54 9.14
N ILE A 167 2.85 13.21 8.93
CA ILE A 167 3.09 12.18 9.95
C ILE A 167 4.31 11.33 9.58
N ASP A 168 4.35 10.86 8.35
CA ASP A 168 5.41 10.00 7.79
C ASP A 168 6.07 10.71 6.60
N PRO A 169 7.24 11.33 6.82
CA PRO A 169 7.93 12.08 5.77
C PRO A 169 8.64 11.19 4.74
N ASP A 170 8.92 9.92 5.06
CA ASP A 170 9.98 9.17 4.39
C ASP A 170 9.48 7.98 3.56
N ASN A 171 8.52 7.19 4.05
CA ASN A 171 8.07 5.98 3.36
C ASN A 171 7.51 6.25 1.96
N LEU A 172 7.64 5.29 1.05
CA LEU A 172 7.18 5.43 -0.33
C LEU A 172 5.66 5.58 -0.41
N ILE A 173 5.23 6.47 -1.31
CA ILE A 173 3.83 6.61 -1.70
C ILE A 173 3.74 6.30 -3.20
N ALA A 174 2.93 5.31 -3.54
CA ALA A 174 2.60 4.94 -4.91
C ALA A 174 1.27 5.59 -5.32
N VAL A 175 1.27 6.19 -6.49
CA VAL A 175 0.07 6.72 -7.14
C VAL A 175 -0.16 5.92 -8.41
N SER A 176 -1.28 5.23 -8.50
CA SER A 176 -1.62 4.48 -9.70
C SER A 176 -2.01 5.42 -10.83
N TYR A 177 -1.54 5.08 -12.03
CA TYR A 177 -1.79 5.84 -13.24
C TYR A 177 -1.82 4.88 -14.44
N THR A 178 -2.83 4.03 -14.47
CA THR A 178 -2.78 2.82 -15.27
C THR A 178 -3.34 2.94 -16.68
N HIS A 179 -4.16 3.92 -16.99
CA HIS A 179 -4.83 3.99 -18.28
C HIS A 179 -4.66 5.32 -18.99
N LEU A 180 -3.45 5.87 -18.93
CA LEU A 180 -3.10 6.88 -19.90
C LEU A 180 -3.22 6.29 -21.30
N ARG A 181 -4.26 6.67 -21.98
CA ARG A 181 -4.22 6.61 -23.45
C ARG A 181 -3.00 7.39 -23.89
N ALA A 182 -2.19 6.81 -24.77
CA ALA A 182 -0.95 7.39 -25.28
C ALA A 182 -1.14 8.79 -25.94
N HIS A 183 -2.31 9.37 -25.88
CA HIS A 183 -2.70 10.66 -26.43
C HIS A 183 -2.64 11.82 -25.43
N GLU A 184 -2.53 11.57 -24.11
CA GLU A 184 -2.43 12.65 -23.12
C GLU A 184 -0.99 13.03 -22.75
N THR A 185 0.01 12.37 -23.30
CA THR A 185 1.43 12.67 -23.06
C THR A 185 2.03 13.70 -24.02
N SER A 186 1.20 14.35 -24.83
CA SER A 186 1.66 15.36 -25.78
C SER A 186 1.05 16.74 -25.47
N VAL A 187 1.41 17.30 -24.31
CA VAL A 187 1.39 18.76 -24.08
C VAL A 187 2.58 19.13 -23.19
#